data_31430697540d2ff1418edef366d3d028
#
_entry.id   31430697540d2ff1418edef366d3d028
#
_cell.length_a   1.000
_cell.length_b   1.000
_cell.length_c   1.000
_cell.angle_alpha   90.00
_cell.angle_beta   90.00
_cell.angle_gamma   90.00
#
_symmetry.space_group_name_H-M   'P 1'
#
loop_
_entity.id
_entity.type
_entity.pdbx_description
1 polymer ?
#
loop_
_entity_poly.entity_id
_entity_poly.type
_entity_poly.pdbx_seq_one_letter_code
_entity_poly.pdbx_strand_id
1 'polypeptide(L)'
;AARRPVLLKSPTTEPVFAPAFVRALCRRLPALEEAVAAATWPGGSAELEEPLLARAAVVVAYGDAPALADLETRSKRLGRARFVPYGPKTSLAVVGLDTDLERTAAGLARDVALFDQRGCLSVGAVYVEDDGPHGSGRSRALADALATELRTLAHLWPPGPEGGPLAAADAGAVQQVRAEADLRGLYCPPLELSEGTVVVEPDPTMRPTPGLRTVRVHPLEDLDALETVLAPWAGRLQGAALAGASAETLAPALARLGVSRTTPPGKLQSPDALWHNGGEHPLQVFL
;
A
#
# COMPACT_ATOMS: atom_id res chain seq x y z
N ALA A 1 15.89 -22.12 -11.47
CA ALA A 1 15.85 -20.67 -11.35
C ALA A 1 16.85 -20.05 -12.30
N ALA A 2 16.49 -18.93 -12.89
CA ALA A 2 17.35 -18.22 -13.82
C ALA A 2 18.69 -17.87 -13.16
N ARG A 3 19.79 -18.49 -13.58
CA ARG A 3 21.16 -18.20 -13.09
C ARG A 3 21.64 -16.90 -13.74
N ARG A 4 21.00 -15.77 -13.45
CA ARG A 4 21.36 -14.46 -14.00
C ARG A 4 21.88 -13.58 -12.88
N PRO A 5 22.91 -12.76 -13.12
CA PRO A 5 23.34 -11.78 -12.13
C PRO A 5 22.24 -10.75 -11.86
N VAL A 6 22.15 -10.31 -10.62
CA VAL A 6 21.14 -9.36 -10.14
C VAL A 6 21.84 -8.15 -9.53
N LEU A 7 21.46 -6.96 -9.99
CA LEU A 7 21.83 -5.72 -9.35
C LEU A 7 20.60 -5.08 -8.70
N LEU A 8 20.65 -4.85 -7.40
CA LEU A 8 19.63 -4.12 -6.65
C LEU A 8 20.06 -2.66 -6.49
N LYS A 9 19.25 -1.75 -6.97
CA LYS A 9 19.41 -0.31 -6.73
C LYS A 9 18.49 0.13 -5.61
N SER A 10 19.05 0.54 -4.47
CA SER A 10 18.28 1.09 -3.35
C SER A 10 17.68 2.45 -3.70
N PRO A 11 16.49 2.81 -3.15
CA PRO A 11 16.03 4.19 -3.20
C PRO A 11 16.97 5.10 -2.39
N THR A 12 17.00 6.38 -2.76
CA THR A 12 17.87 7.36 -2.07
C THR A 12 17.42 7.59 -0.62
N THR A 13 16.11 7.43 -0.38
CA THR A 13 15.49 7.60 0.96
C THR A 13 15.74 6.42 1.89
N GLU A 14 16.10 5.25 1.35
CA GLU A 14 16.44 4.05 2.12
C GLU A 14 17.64 3.35 1.48
N PRO A 15 18.88 3.80 1.75
CA PRO A 15 20.07 3.25 1.13
C PRO A 15 20.65 2.02 1.84
N VAL A 16 20.15 1.65 3.01
CA VAL A 16 20.81 0.71 3.93
C VAL A 16 20.31 -0.73 3.76
N PHE A 17 19.00 -0.93 3.64
CA PHE A 17 18.40 -2.26 3.73
C PHE A 17 18.89 -3.22 2.62
N ALA A 18 18.81 -2.83 1.36
CA ALA A 18 19.16 -3.75 0.28
C ALA A 18 20.66 -4.14 0.29
N PRO A 19 21.62 -3.23 0.49
CA PRO A 19 23.01 -3.62 0.70
C PRO A 19 23.24 -4.50 1.94
N ALA A 20 22.56 -4.24 3.05
CA ALA A 20 22.69 -5.05 4.26
C ALA A 20 22.11 -6.46 4.03
N PHE A 21 20.97 -6.56 3.36
CA PHE A 21 20.34 -7.82 3.00
C PHE A 21 21.24 -8.65 2.06
N VAL A 22 21.79 -8.06 1.00
CA VAL A 22 22.69 -8.75 0.08
C VAL A 22 23.93 -9.26 0.83
N ARG A 23 24.55 -8.44 1.67
CA ARG A 23 25.68 -8.90 2.52
C ARG A 23 25.31 -10.06 3.43
N ALA A 24 24.14 -10.03 4.05
CA ALA A 24 23.67 -11.11 4.90
C ALA A 24 23.40 -12.39 4.10
N LEU A 25 22.83 -12.25 2.91
CA LEU A 25 22.55 -13.36 1.99
C LEU A 25 23.85 -14.01 1.51
N CYS A 26 24.85 -13.23 1.08
CA CYS A 26 26.14 -13.74 0.62
C CYS A 26 26.92 -14.42 1.75
N ARG A 27 26.87 -13.92 2.98
CA ARG A 27 27.47 -14.63 4.14
C ARG A 27 26.86 -16.02 4.37
N ARG A 28 25.58 -16.19 4.08
CA ARG A 28 24.90 -17.51 4.22
C ARG A 28 25.08 -18.40 3.01
N LEU A 29 25.22 -17.81 1.84
CA LEU A 29 25.34 -18.47 0.54
C LEU A 29 26.48 -17.83 -0.26
N PRO A 30 27.77 -18.15 0.02
CA PRO A 30 28.94 -17.51 -0.62
C PRO A 30 28.92 -17.59 -2.15
N ALA A 31 28.33 -18.65 -2.72
CA ALA A 31 28.18 -18.78 -4.18
C ALA A 31 27.37 -17.67 -4.84
N LEU A 32 26.71 -16.79 -4.08
CA LEU A 32 25.97 -15.65 -4.61
C LEU A 32 26.82 -14.37 -4.70
N GLU A 33 28.04 -14.32 -4.16
CA GLU A 33 28.87 -13.10 -4.14
C GLU A 33 29.17 -12.56 -5.54
N GLU A 34 29.34 -13.44 -6.51
CA GLU A 34 29.58 -13.06 -7.91
C GLU A 34 28.27 -12.83 -8.71
N ALA A 35 27.12 -13.15 -8.12
CA ALA A 35 25.84 -13.15 -8.81
C ALA A 35 24.87 -12.05 -8.34
N VAL A 36 25.08 -11.49 -7.15
CA VAL A 36 24.15 -10.49 -6.56
C VAL A 36 24.94 -9.32 -6.02
N ALA A 37 24.57 -8.12 -6.45
CA ALA A 37 25.12 -6.87 -5.93
C ALA A 37 24.02 -5.90 -5.54
N ALA A 38 24.33 -4.99 -4.62
CA ALA A 38 23.46 -3.86 -4.29
C ALA A 38 24.26 -2.56 -4.31
N ALA A 39 23.65 -1.50 -4.83
CA ALA A 39 24.25 -0.19 -4.91
C ALA A 39 23.19 0.91 -4.69
N THR A 40 23.67 2.10 -4.37
CA THR A 40 22.82 3.28 -4.14
C THR A 40 23.37 4.46 -4.93
N TRP A 41 22.49 5.12 -5.65
CA TRP A 41 22.79 6.38 -6.34
C TRP A 41 21.50 7.20 -6.51
N PRO A 42 21.60 8.53 -6.72
CA PRO A 42 20.44 9.38 -7.01
C PRO A 42 19.71 8.91 -8.27
N GLY A 43 18.38 8.87 -8.23
CA GLY A 43 17.58 8.55 -9.42
C GLY A 43 17.84 9.55 -10.55
N GLY A 44 17.83 9.08 -11.80
CA GLY A 44 18.12 9.91 -12.98
C GLY A 44 19.60 10.13 -13.27
N SER A 45 20.50 9.47 -12.56
CA SER A 45 21.96 9.50 -12.85
C SER A 45 22.27 8.75 -14.15
N ALA A 46 22.18 9.44 -15.28
CA ALA A 46 22.34 8.84 -16.62
C ALA A 46 23.65 8.07 -16.77
N GLU A 47 24.75 8.63 -16.27
CA GLU A 47 26.09 7.99 -16.35
C GLU A 47 26.13 6.61 -15.70
N LEU A 48 25.39 6.40 -14.61
CA LEU A 48 25.32 5.12 -13.89
C LEU A 48 24.24 4.21 -14.45
N GLU A 49 23.08 4.78 -14.81
CA GLU A 49 21.90 4.01 -15.21
C GLU A 49 21.96 3.52 -16.66
N GLU A 50 22.42 4.35 -17.61
CA GLU A 50 22.39 3.99 -19.04
C GLU A 50 23.24 2.77 -19.40
N PRO A 51 24.48 2.59 -18.87
CA PRO A 51 25.24 1.38 -19.12
C PRO A 51 24.59 0.11 -18.56
N LEU A 52 23.84 0.23 -17.45
CA LEU A 52 23.11 -0.87 -16.85
C LEU A 52 21.87 -1.23 -17.66
N LEU A 53 21.07 -0.22 -18.05
CA LEU A 53 19.88 -0.40 -18.88
C LEU A 53 20.22 -1.03 -20.25
N ALA A 54 21.34 -0.63 -20.85
CA ALA A 54 21.81 -1.18 -22.13
C ALA A 54 22.15 -2.69 -22.06
N ARG A 55 22.54 -3.19 -20.89
CA ARG A 55 22.93 -4.59 -20.67
C ARG A 55 21.89 -5.45 -19.98
N ALA A 56 20.89 -4.84 -19.37
CA ALA A 56 19.86 -5.56 -18.64
C ALA A 56 19.02 -6.44 -19.58
N ALA A 57 18.72 -7.66 -19.17
CA ALA A 57 17.71 -8.50 -19.83
C ALA A 57 16.31 -8.22 -19.27
N VAL A 58 16.24 -7.87 -17.98
CA VAL A 58 14.99 -7.51 -17.27
C VAL A 58 15.29 -6.30 -16.39
N VAL A 59 14.42 -5.30 -16.43
CA VAL A 59 14.41 -4.16 -15.53
C VAL A 59 13.12 -4.19 -14.72
N VAL A 60 13.24 -4.44 -13.43
CA VAL A 60 12.10 -4.33 -12.48
C VAL A 60 12.20 -2.98 -11.79
N ALA A 61 11.19 -2.16 -11.93
CA ALA A 61 11.20 -0.80 -11.41
C ALA A 61 10.00 -0.52 -10.50
N TYR A 62 10.28 0.06 -9.32
CA TYR A 62 9.29 0.58 -8.38
C TYR A 62 9.40 2.10 -8.36
N GLY A 63 8.30 2.82 -8.51
CA GLY A 63 8.31 4.27 -8.50
C GLY A 63 6.96 4.90 -8.80
N ASP A 64 6.91 6.22 -8.80
CA ASP A 64 5.76 6.97 -9.28
C ASP A 64 5.62 6.89 -10.82
N ALA A 65 4.48 7.31 -11.34
CA ALA A 65 4.19 7.19 -12.77
C ALA A 65 5.18 7.97 -13.65
N PRO A 66 5.61 9.21 -13.33
CA PRO A 66 6.62 9.94 -14.10
C PRO A 66 7.98 9.24 -14.12
N ALA A 67 8.47 8.76 -12.97
CA ALA A 67 9.75 8.07 -12.88
C ALA A 67 9.76 6.74 -13.67
N LEU A 68 8.65 5.98 -13.60
CA LEU A 68 8.51 4.74 -14.35
C LEU A 68 8.45 5.00 -15.87
N ALA A 69 7.74 6.03 -16.32
CA ALA A 69 7.63 6.38 -17.73
C ALA A 69 9.00 6.83 -18.32
N ASP A 70 9.77 7.63 -17.57
CA ASP A 70 11.13 8.02 -17.96
C ASP A 70 12.05 6.80 -18.06
N LEU A 71 12.07 5.96 -17.03
CA LEU A 71 12.93 4.79 -16.98
C LEU A 71 12.58 3.78 -18.08
N GLU A 72 11.28 3.57 -18.35
CA GLU A 72 10.82 2.71 -19.45
C GLU A 72 11.27 3.25 -20.80
N THR A 73 11.13 4.56 -21.03
CA THR A 73 11.55 5.22 -22.27
C THR A 73 13.05 5.06 -22.50
N ARG A 74 13.86 5.30 -21.47
CA ARG A 74 15.30 5.11 -21.52
C ARG A 74 15.71 3.65 -21.74
N SER A 75 15.05 2.73 -21.04
CA SER A 75 15.29 1.29 -21.18
C SER A 75 15.02 0.81 -22.62
N LYS A 76 13.90 1.24 -23.24
CA LYS A 76 13.56 0.91 -24.64
C LYS A 76 14.54 1.51 -25.64
N ARG A 77 15.04 2.72 -25.38
CA ARG A 77 16.01 3.39 -26.25
C ARG A 77 17.38 2.72 -26.23
N LEU A 78 17.82 2.25 -25.07
CA LEU A 78 19.20 1.78 -24.84
C LEU A 78 19.36 0.27 -25.01
N GLY A 79 18.31 -0.51 -24.87
CA GLY A 79 18.41 -1.96 -24.90
C GLY A 79 17.09 -2.65 -25.28
N ARG A 80 17.09 -3.97 -25.10
CA ARG A 80 15.91 -4.84 -25.35
C ARG A 80 15.40 -5.47 -24.05
N ALA A 81 15.64 -4.81 -22.91
CA ALA A 81 15.19 -5.32 -21.62
C ALA A 81 13.68 -5.46 -21.57
N ARG A 82 13.18 -6.56 -21.01
CA ARG A 82 11.80 -6.64 -20.53
C ARG A 82 11.65 -5.65 -19.37
N PHE A 83 10.78 -4.67 -19.53
CA PHE A 83 10.49 -3.69 -18.48
C PHE A 83 9.26 -4.12 -17.68
N VAL A 84 9.41 -4.18 -16.34
CA VAL A 84 8.37 -4.61 -15.41
C VAL A 84 8.13 -3.48 -14.41
N PRO A 85 7.13 -2.62 -14.64
CA PRO A 85 6.82 -1.51 -13.76
C PRO A 85 5.94 -1.94 -12.58
N TYR A 86 6.28 -1.47 -11.39
CA TYR A 86 5.43 -1.50 -10.20
C TYR A 86 5.12 -0.06 -9.78
N GLY A 87 4.02 0.46 -10.31
CA GLY A 87 3.54 1.81 -10.02
C GLY A 87 2.76 1.92 -8.71
N PRO A 88 2.29 3.14 -8.39
CA PRO A 88 1.48 3.37 -7.21
C PRO A 88 0.20 2.55 -7.25
N LYS A 89 -0.04 1.80 -6.20
CA LYS A 89 -1.27 1.06 -5.97
C LYS A 89 -1.78 1.34 -4.56
N THR A 90 -3.06 1.11 -4.35
CA THR A 90 -3.71 1.29 -3.05
C THR A 90 -4.42 0.01 -2.64
N SER A 91 -4.58 -0.17 -1.35
CA SER A 91 -5.35 -1.27 -0.77
C SER A 91 -6.53 -0.75 0.03
N LEU A 92 -7.52 -1.60 0.15
CA LEU A 92 -8.77 -1.27 0.82
C LEU A 92 -9.19 -2.36 1.82
N ALA A 93 -10.23 -2.10 2.58
CA ALA A 93 -10.92 -3.11 3.35
C ALA A 93 -12.41 -3.08 3.05
N VAL A 94 -13.07 -4.22 3.26
CA VAL A 94 -14.53 -4.37 3.17
C VAL A 94 -15.02 -5.06 4.43
N VAL A 95 -16.04 -4.49 5.05
CA VAL A 95 -16.58 -4.93 6.36
C VAL A 95 -18.07 -5.18 6.21
N GLY A 96 -18.45 -6.46 6.25
CA GLY A 96 -19.84 -6.89 6.19
C GLY A 96 -20.60 -6.73 7.51
N LEU A 97 -21.93 -6.87 7.46
CA LEU A 97 -22.82 -6.72 8.63
C LEU A 97 -22.56 -7.74 9.75
N ASP A 98 -22.10 -8.93 9.39
CA ASP A 98 -21.90 -10.07 10.29
C ASP A 98 -20.56 -10.05 11.04
N THR A 99 -19.95 -8.87 11.19
CA THR A 99 -18.62 -8.73 11.81
C THR A 99 -18.66 -8.07 13.18
N ASP A 100 -17.75 -8.52 14.04
CA ASP A 100 -17.36 -7.82 15.26
C ASP A 100 -16.46 -6.62 14.88
N LEU A 101 -16.96 -5.41 15.12
CA LEU A 101 -16.29 -4.17 14.72
C LEU A 101 -15.03 -3.91 15.51
N GLU A 102 -14.97 -4.24 16.80
CA GLU A 102 -13.77 -4.03 17.63
C GLU A 102 -12.61 -4.91 17.17
N ARG A 103 -12.89 -6.20 16.98
CA ARG A 103 -11.91 -7.14 16.46
C ARG A 103 -11.45 -6.77 15.06
N THR A 104 -12.37 -6.33 14.20
CA THR A 104 -12.07 -5.89 12.84
C THR A 104 -11.19 -4.64 12.87
N ALA A 105 -11.53 -3.66 13.70
CA ALA A 105 -10.75 -2.42 13.87
C ALA A 105 -9.32 -2.70 14.33
N ALA A 106 -9.12 -3.62 15.30
CA ALA A 106 -7.80 -4.01 15.76
C ALA A 106 -6.94 -4.60 14.63
N GLY A 107 -7.53 -5.41 13.74
CA GLY A 107 -6.86 -5.92 12.56
C GLY A 107 -6.53 -4.80 11.55
N LEU A 108 -7.53 -3.98 11.21
CA LEU A 108 -7.37 -2.88 10.25
C LEU A 108 -6.32 -1.86 10.72
N ALA A 109 -6.31 -1.51 12.01
CA ALA A 109 -5.32 -0.59 12.57
C ALA A 109 -3.89 -1.07 12.33
N ARG A 110 -3.65 -2.39 12.39
CA ARG A 110 -2.33 -2.97 12.05
C ARG A 110 -2.02 -2.83 10.56
N ASP A 111 -2.99 -3.13 9.67
CA ASP A 111 -2.81 -2.98 8.23
C ASP A 111 -2.62 -1.51 7.80
N VAL A 112 -3.09 -0.57 8.61
CA VAL A 112 -2.89 0.87 8.43
C VAL A 112 -1.56 1.33 9.03
N ALA A 113 -1.26 0.98 10.28
CA ALA A 113 -0.13 1.56 11.02
C ALA A 113 1.23 1.02 10.57
N LEU A 114 1.31 -0.25 10.12
CA LEU A 114 2.56 -0.83 9.65
C LEU A 114 3.15 -0.02 8.49
N PHE A 115 4.46 0.25 8.58
CA PHE A 115 5.21 1.07 7.61
C PHE A 115 4.66 2.48 7.42
N ASP A 116 3.97 3.03 8.43
CA ASP A 116 3.30 4.34 8.38
C ASP A 116 2.39 4.52 7.14
N GLN A 117 1.72 3.44 6.75
CA GLN A 117 0.85 3.39 5.57
C GLN A 117 1.57 3.71 4.24
N ARG A 118 2.89 3.54 4.16
CA ARG A 118 3.68 3.83 2.94
C ARG A 118 3.76 2.64 1.98
N GLY A 119 3.23 1.48 2.37
CA GLY A 119 3.20 0.27 1.54
C GLY A 119 1.99 0.20 0.61
N CYS A 120 2.13 -0.44 -0.56
CA CYS A 120 1.02 -0.66 -1.48
C CYS A 120 -0.08 -1.58 -0.91
N LEU A 121 0.22 -2.35 0.13
CA LEU A 121 -0.74 -3.19 0.87
C LEU A 121 -1.35 -2.48 2.08
N SER A 122 -0.99 -1.22 2.33
CA SER A 122 -1.58 -0.44 3.42
C SER A 122 -3.00 -0.02 3.08
N VAL A 123 -3.92 -0.21 4.03
CA VAL A 123 -5.33 0.13 3.85
C VAL A 123 -5.52 1.64 3.92
N GLY A 124 -6.03 2.25 2.84
CA GLY A 124 -6.36 3.68 2.77
C GLY A 124 -7.86 3.96 2.77
N ALA A 125 -8.67 3.01 2.31
CA ALA A 125 -10.12 3.11 2.28
C ALA A 125 -10.76 1.88 2.93
N VAL A 126 -11.83 2.08 3.69
CA VAL A 126 -12.60 1.01 4.31
C VAL A 126 -14.06 1.17 3.89
N TYR A 127 -14.60 0.19 3.20
CA TYR A 127 -16.02 0.12 2.85
C TYR A 127 -16.74 -0.68 3.92
N VAL A 128 -17.78 -0.08 4.50
CA VAL A 128 -18.58 -0.69 5.58
C VAL A 128 -20.00 -0.86 5.08
N GLU A 129 -20.48 -2.10 5.12
CA GLU A 129 -21.89 -2.37 4.92
C GLU A 129 -22.69 -1.71 6.03
N ASP A 130 -23.45 -0.67 5.70
CA ASP A 130 -24.13 0.21 6.64
C ASP A 130 -25.45 0.70 6.03
N ASP A 131 -26.55 0.26 6.59
CA ASP A 131 -27.92 0.62 6.20
C ASP A 131 -28.42 1.93 6.84
N GLY A 132 -27.57 2.55 7.67
CA GLY A 132 -27.88 3.83 8.32
C GLY A 132 -27.72 5.04 7.40
N PRO A 133 -28.52 6.10 7.59
CA PRO A 133 -28.44 7.30 6.76
C PRO A 133 -27.05 7.95 6.88
N HIS A 134 -26.39 8.15 5.74
CA HIS A 134 -25.07 8.80 5.62
C HIS A 134 -23.96 8.18 6.51
N GLY A 135 -23.98 6.86 6.71
CA GLY A 135 -22.96 6.19 7.52
C GLY A 135 -23.03 6.56 9.01
N SER A 136 -24.21 6.87 9.52
CA SER A 136 -24.38 7.30 10.93
C SER A 136 -24.31 6.16 11.94
N GLY A 137 -24.38 4.91 11.50
CA GLY A 137 -24.41 3.70 12.33
C GLY A 137 -23.04 3.02 12.41
N ARG A 138 -22.90 1.93 11.66
CA ARG A 138 -21.71 1.05 11.70
C ARG A 138 -20.43 1.74 11.24
N SER A 139 -20.49 2.62 10.24
CA SER A 139 -19.33 3.35 9.73
C SER A 139 -18.71 4.23 10.80
N ARG A 140 -19.52 4.94 11.61
CA ARG A 140 -19.02 5.73 12.76
C ARG A 140 -18.49 4.83 13.86
N ALA A 141 -19.22 3.78 14.21
CA ALA A 141 -18.76 2.84 15.24
C ALA A 141 -17.43 2.20 14.88
N LEU A 142 -17.23 1.80 13.61
CA LEU A 142 -15.94 1.31 13.15
C LEU A 142 -14.87 2.39 13.19
N ALA A 143 -15.18 3.63 12.81
CA ALA A 143 -14.25 4.74 12.85
C ALA A 143 -13.76 5.03 14.28
N ASP A 144 -14.63 4.99 15.28
CA ASP A 144 -14.30 5.17 16.69
C ASP A 144 -13.42 4.02 17.22
N ALA A 145 -13.80 2.78 16.91
CA ALA A 145 -12.99 1.61 17.26
C ALA A 145 -11.61 1.67 16.60
N LEU A 146 -11.54 2.02 15.31
CA LEU A 146 -10.29 2.16 14.57
C LEU A 146 -9.41 3.28 15.15
N ALA A 147 -9.99 4.41 15.52
CA ALA A 147 -9.27 5.50 16.18
C ALA A 147 -8.68 5.07 17.52
N THR A 148 -9.42 4.29 18.31
CA THR A 148 -8.94 3.76 19.58
C THR A 148 -7.74 2.83 19.38
N GLU A 149 -7.80 1.95 18.39
CA GLU A 149 -6.71 1.03 18.07
C GLU A 149 -5.49 1.75 17.50
N LEU A 150 -5.68 2.75 16.61
CA LEU A 150 -4.58 3.56 16.07
C LEU A 150 -3.85 4.33 17.16
N ARG A 151 -4.57 4.89 18.15
CA ARG A 151 -3.99 5.54 19.33
C ARG A 151 -3.13 4.55 20.12
N THR A 152 -3.64 3.35 20.38
CA THR A 152 -2.90 2.29 21.06
C THR A 152 -1.63 1.91 20.31
N LEU A 153 -1.73 1.71 18.99
CA LEU A 153 -0.58 1.37 18.16
C LEU A 153 0.43 2.51 18.02
N ALA A 154 0.02 3.78 18.08
CA ALA A 154 0.94 4.90 18.04
C ALA A 154 1.89 4.94 19.23
N HIS A 155 1.46 4.43 20.39
CA HIS A 155 2.33 4.26 21.57
C HIS A 155 3.31 3.08 21.42
N LEU A 156 2.89 2.01 20.77
CA LEU A 156 3.71 0.80 20.56
C LEU A 156 4.67 0.96 19.37
N TRP A 157 4.19 1.60 18.33
CA TRP A 157 4.90 1.87 17.07
C TRP A 157 4.79 3.37 16.75
N PRO A 158 5.60 4.20 17.37
CA PRO A 158 5.59 5.63 17.10
C PRO A 158 5.79 5.91 15.60
N PRO A 159 4.99 6.79 14.99
CA PRO A 159 5.12 7.11 13.57
C PRO A 159 6.37 7.92 13.27
N GLY A 160 6.75 7.92 12.00
CA GLY A 160 7.89 8.70 11.52
C GLY A 160 9.25 8.02 11.70
N PRO A 161 10.29 8.59 11.13
CA PRO A 161 11.65 8.09 11.26
C PRO A 161 12.08 8.05 12.73
N GLU A 162 12.44 6.86 13.22
CA GLU A 162 12.90 6.65 14.60
C GLU A 162 11.90 7.10 15.69
N GLY A 163 10.59 7.13 15.37
CA GLY A 163 9.56 7.62 16.30
C GLY A 163 9.55 9.13 16.51
N GLY A 164 10.14 9.87 15.57
CA GLY A 164 10.19 11.34 15.60
C GLY A 164 8.95 11.99 14.96
N PRO A 165 8.90 13.33 14.95
CA PRO A 165 7.80 14.05 14.32
C PRO A 165 7.74 13.80 12.80
N LEU A 166 6.53 13.85 12.23
CA LEU A 166 6.36 13.80 10.79
C LEU A 166 7.09 14.96 10.10
N ALA A 167 7.63 14.73 8.92
CA ALA A 167 8.18 15.80 8.11
C ALA A 167 7.10 16.85 7.80
N ALA A 168 7.49 18.11 7.67
CA ALA A 168 6.54 19.23 7.52
C ALA A 168 5.59 19.03 6.32
N ALA A 169 6.08 18.50 5.19
CA ALA A 169 5.26 18.20 4.02
C ALA A 169 4.22 17.11 4.31
N ASP A 170 4.62 16.05 5.00
CA ASP A 170 3.77 14.94 5.40
C ASP A 170 2.67 15.42 6.39
N ALA A 171 3.09 16.18 7.41
CA ALA A 171 2.16 16.79 8.35
C ALA A 171 1.14 17.71 7.65
N GLY A 172 1.61 18.53 6.69
CA GLY A 172 0.76 19.40 5.88
C GLY A 172 -0.27 18.64 5.07
N ALA A 173 0.11 17.50 4.45
CA ALA A 173 -0.80 16.68 3.69
C ALA A 173 -1.91 16.05 4.56
N VAL A 174 -1.59 15.60 5.77
CA VAL A 174 -2.59 15.09 6.72
C VAL A 174 -3.50 16.21 7.22
N GLN A 175 -2.93 17.39 7.55
CA GLN A 175 -3.71 18.56 7.97
C GLN A 175 -4.68 19.03 6.88
N GLN A 176 -4.30 18.94 5.61
CA GLN A 176 -5.20 19.26 4.51
C GLN A 176 -6.42 18.35 4.48
N VAL A 177 -6.26 17.04 4.71
CA VAL A 177 -7.39 16.09 4.79
C VAL A 177 -8.30 16.43 5.97
N ARG A 178 -7.74 16.77 7.15
CA ARG A 178 -8.52 17.17 8.33
C ARG A 178 -9.30 18.47 8.08
N ALA A 179 -8.64 19.47 7.49
CA ALA A 179 -9.29 20.75 7.16
C ALA A 179 -10.41 20.57 6.11
N GLU A 180 -10.20 19.72 5.10
CA GLU A 180 -11.25 19.35 4.14
C GLU A 180 -12.43 18.70 4.85
N ALA A 181 -12.16 17.74 5.75
CA ALA A 181 -13.21 17.05 6.49
C ALA A 181 -14.00 17.99 7.39
N ASP A 182 -13.33 18.89 8.11
CA ASP A 182 -13.94 19.92 8.95
C ASP A 182 -14.82 20.86 8.12
N LEU A 183 -14.31 21.39 7.01
CA LEU A 183 -15.05 22.27 6.10
C LEU A 183 -16.31 21.60 5.53
N ARG A 184 -16.26 20.29 5.30
CA ARG A 184 -17.39 19.49 4.80
C ARG A 184 -18.31 18.99 5.92
N GLY A 185 -18.01 19.26 7.19
CA GLY A 185 -18.77 18.78 8.35
C GLY A 185 -18.76 17.25 8.49
N LEU A 186 -17.67 16.58 8.10
CA LEU A 186 -17.56 15.14 8.16
C LEU A 186 -17.20 14.67 9.57
N TYR A 187 -17.64 13.46 9.90
CA TYR A 187 -17.28 12.85 11.18
C TYR A 187 -15.82 12.41 11.17
N CYS A 188 -15.06 12.90 12.14
CA CYS A 188 -13.69 12.52 12.40
C CYS A 188 -13.52 12.24 13.90
N PRO A 189 -13.26 11.01 14.33
CA PRO A 189 -12.90 10.74 15.71
C PRO A 189 -11.67 11.55 16.14
N PRO A 190 -11.63 12.04 17.40
CA PRO A 190 -10.49 12.84 17.86
C PRO A 190 -9.21 11.99 17.96
N LEU A 191 -8.21 12.34 17.17
CA LEU A 191 -6.88 11.75 17.16
C LEU A 191 -5.81 12.85 17.09
N GLU A 192 -4.69 12.67 17.79
CA GLU A 192 -3.51 13.47 17.56
C GLU A 192 -2.96 13.23 16.14
N LEU A 193 -2.19 14.19 15.63
CA LEU A 193 -1.62 14.07 14.27
C LEU A 193 -0.71 12.83 14.14
N SER A 194 0.01 12.52 15.20
CA SER A 194 0.90 11.36 15.30
C SER A 194 0.17 10.03 15.45
N GLU A 195 -1.08 10.02 15.87
CA GLU A 195 -1.86 8.78 16.03
C GLU A 195 -2.47 8.32 14.72
N GLY A 196 -2.90 9.27 13.88
CA GLY A 196 -3.52 9.02 12.59
C GLY A 196 -4.71 9.93 12.32
N THR A 197 -5.43 9.65 11.25
CA THR A 197 -6.65 10.37 10.89
C THR A 197 -7.67 9.39 10.33
N VAL A 198 -8.88 9.41 10.85
CA VAL A 198 -10.01 8.64 10.34
C VAL A 198 -11.11 9.59 9.93
N VAL A 199 -11.59 9.50 8.69
CA VAL A 199 -12.67 10.33 8.15
C VAL A 199 -13.80 9.46 7.70
N VAL A 200 -15.02 9.70 8.17
CA VAL A 200 -16.22 9.03 7.65
C VAL A 200 -16.78 9.85 6.50
N GLU A 201 -16.74 9.28 5.31
CA GLU A 201 -17.27 9.89 4.09
C GLU A 201 -18.79 9.75 4.02
N PRO A 202 -19.50 10.67 3.36
CA PRO A 202 -20.96 10.59 3.24
C PRO A 202 -21.43 9.67 2.10
N ASP A 203 -20.51 9.21 1.26
CA ASP A 203 -20.78 8.47 0.03
C ASP A 203 -19.67 7.41 -0.24
N PRO A 204 -19.94 6.41 -1.09
CA PRO A 204 -18.97 5.36 -1.39
C PRO A 204 -17.87 5.77 -2.36
N THR A 205 -17.81 7.01 -2.83
CA THR A 205 -16.79 7.46 -3.78
C THR A 205 -15.40 7.37 -3.18
N MET A 206 -14.55 6.50 -3.71
CA MET A 206 -13.19 6.34 -3.23
C MET A 206 -12.36 7.61 -3.46
N ARG A 207 -11.75 8.10 -2.40
CA ARG A 207 -10.87 9.28 -2.40
C ARG A 207 -9.45 8.88 -1.98
N PRO A 208 -8.41 9.45 -2.59
CA PRO A 208 -7.04 9.18 -2.19
C PRO A 208 -6.75 9.69 -0.78
N THR A 209 -5.79 9.06 -0.13
CA THR A 209 -5.22 9.52 1.15
C THR A 209 -3.72 9.78 0.98
N PRO A 210 -3.13 10.65 1.80
CA PRO A 210 -1.68 10.88 1.78
C PRO A 210 -0.87 9.71 2.35
N GLY A 211 -1.51 8.64 2.80
CA GLY A 211 -0.89 7.65 3.67
C GLY A 211 -0.81 8.16 5.11
N LEU A 212 0.28 7.83 5.83
CA LEU A 212 0.55 8.41 7.17
C LEU A 212 -0.60 8.15 8.16
N ARG A 213 -1.09 6.91 8.17
CA ARG A 213 -2.22 6.46 9.01
C ARG A 213 -3.52 7.25 8.78
N THR A 214 -3.74 7.73 7.56
CA THR A 214 -4.98 8.40 7.16
C THR A 214 -5.91 7.42 6.46
N VAL A 215 -7.11 7.23 7.00
CA VAL A 215 -8.11 6.28 6.51
C VAL A 215 -9.42 6.98 6.23
N ARG A 216 -10.04 6.67 5.10
CA ARG A 216 -11.40 7.08 4.77
C ARG A 216 -12.35 5.88 4.89
N VAL A 217 -13.38 6.04 5.70
CA VAL A 217 -14.44 5.04 5.92
C VAL A 217 -15.64 5.43 5.08
N HIS A 218 -16.03 4.56 4.18
CA HIS A 218 -17.09 4.77 3.21
C HIS A 218 -18.28 3.87 3.56
N PRO A 219 -19.46 4.42 3.86
CA PRO A 219 -20.68 3.63 4.00
C PRO A 219 -21.11 3.08 2.65
N LEU A 220 -21.64 1.87 2.66
CA LEU A 220 -22.20 1.21 1.49
C LEU A 220 -23.44 0.43 1.90
N GLU A 221 -24.61 0.77 1.36
CA GLU A 221 -25.87 0.12 1.71
C GLU A 221 -25.90 -1.36 1.26
N ASP A 222 -25.25 -1.66 0.14
CA ASP A 222 -25.17 -2.98 -0.45
C ASP A 222 -23.77 -3.23 -0.99
N LEU A 223 -23.12 -4.28 -0.51
CA LEU A 223 -21.78 -4.67 -0.95
C LEU A 223 -21.72 -5.08 -2.44
N ASP A 224 -22.83 -5.49 -3.05
CA ASP A 224 -22.89 -5.83 -4.47
C ASP A 224 -22.59 -4.61 -5.38
N ALA A 225 -22.83 -3.39 -4.88
CA ALA A 225 -22.48 -2.16 -5.58
C ALA A 225 -20.97 -1.87 -5.65
N LEU A 226 -20.17 -2.55 -4.82
CA LEU A 226 -18.74 -2.22 -4.64
C LEU A 226 -17.93 -2.34 -5.93
N GLU A 227 -18.19 -3.35 -6.76
CA GLU A 227 -17.48 -3.51 -8.05
C GLU A 227 -17.68 -2.28 -8.95
N THR A 228 -18.89 -1.76 -9.03
CA THR A 228 -19.24 -0.54 -9.78
C THR A 228 -18.56 0.69 -9.20
N VAL A 229 -18.58 0.84 -7.87
CA VAL A 229 -17.95 1.94 -7.15
C VAL A 229 -16.44 1.97 -7.38
N LEU A 230 -15.80 0.81 -7.40
CA LEU A 230 -14.35 0.67 -7.56
C LEU A 230 -13.88 0.59 -9.02
N ALA A 231 -14.78 0.46 -10.00
CA ALA A 231 -14.42 0.37 -11.42
C ALA A 231 -13.46 1.48 -11.90
N PRO A 232 -13.59 2.77 -11.46
CA PRO A 232 -12.62 3.81 -11.83
C PRO A 232 -11.20 3.58 -11.31
N TRP A 233 -11.02 2.67 -10.34
CA TRP A 233 -9.75 2.32 -9.72
C TRP A 233 -9.17 1.01 -10.25
N ALA A 234 -9.82 0.37 -11.22
CA ALA A 234 -9.33 -0.86 -11.81
C ALA A 234 -7.87 -0.75 -12.25
N GLY A 235 -7.07 -1.77 -11.94
CA GLY A 235 -5.62 -1.80 -12.19
C GLY A 235 -4.77 -1.00 -11.20
N ARG A 236 -5.37 -0.14 -10.38
CA ARG A 236 -4.68 0.63 -9.31
C ARG A 236 -4.89 0.06 -7.92
N LEU A 237 -5.67 -1.01 -7.80
CA LEU A 237 -5.88 -1.73 -6.55
C LEU A 237 -4.82 -2.83 -6.38
N GLN A 238 -4.39 -3.08 -5.13
CA GLN A 238 -3.37 -4.08 -4.80
C GLN A 238 -3.88 -5.17 -3.88
N GLY A 239 -4.48 -4.79 -2.79
CA GLY A 239 -4.97 -5.70 -1.76
C GLY A 239 -6.32 -5.32 -1.18
N ALA A 240 -7.02 -6.30 -0.62
CA ALA A 240 -8.25 -6.09 0.12
C ALA A 240 -8.27 -6.92 1.40
N ALA A 241 -8.50 -6.27 2.53
CA ALA A 241 -8.84 -6.94 3.79
C ALA A 241 -10.35 -7.16 3.83
N LEU A 242 -10.79 -8.42 3.97
CA LEU A 242 -12.20 -8.78 3.95
C LEU A 242 -12.62 -9.28 5.33
N ALA A 243 -13.68 -8.72 5.87
CA ALA A 243 -14.27 -9.08 7.16
C ALA A 243 -15.76 -9.41 6.99
N GLY A 244 -16.15 -10.61 7.38
CA GLY A 244 -17.50 -11.14 7.25
C GLY A 244 -17.73 -11.93 5.98
N ALA A 245 -18.70 -12.84 6.05
CA ALA A 245 -19.01 -13.76 4.96
C ALA A 245 -19.49 -13.03 3.69
N SER A 246 -20.30 -11.97 3.83
CA SER A 246 -20.74 -11.15 2.71
C SER A 246 -19.54 -10.46 2.00
N ALA A 247 -18.58 -9.93 2.76
CA ALA A 247 -17.38 -9.33 2.19
C ALA A 247 -16.48 -10.35 1.48
N GLU A 248 -16.37 -11.58 2.00
CA GLU A 248 -15.55 -12.63 1.39
C GLU A 248 -16.06 -13.05 0.00
N THR A 249 -17.36 -12.98 -0.26
CA THR A 249 -17.96 -13.28 -1.57
C THR A 249 -17.48 -12.33 -2.68
N LEU A 250 -16.97 -11.15 -2.32
CA LEU A 250 -16.47 -10.15 -3.28
C LEU A 250 -15.08 -10.44 -3.83
N ALA A 251 -14.35 -11.42 -3.29
CA ALA A 251 -12.98 -11.70 -3.71
C ALA A 251 -12.84 -11.89 -5.25
N PRO A 252 -13.73 -12.59 -5.98
CA PRO A 252 -13.64 -12.70 -7.44
C PRO A 252 -13.87 -11.36 -8.16
N ALA A 253 -14.79 -10.51 -7.69
CA ALA A 253 -15.05 -9.19 -8.27
C ALA A 253 -13.83 -8.26 -8.07
N LEU A 254 -13.26 -8.26 -6.88
CA LEU A 254 -12.06 -7.49 -6.55
C LEU A 254 -10.85 -7.96 -7.38
N ALA A 255 -10.72 -9.26 -7.64
CA ALA A 255 -9.67 -9.79 -8.51
C ALA A 255 -9.80 -9.26 -9.95
N ARG A 256 -11.01 -9.15 -10.51
CA ARG A 256 -11.24 -8.51 -11.82
C ARG A 256 -10.80 -7.05 -11.87
N LEU A 257 -10.88 -6.35 -10.74
CA LEU A 257 -10.41 -4.97 -10.60
C LEU A 257 -8.89 -4.84 -10.38
N GLY A 258 -8.18 -5.97 -10.29
CA GLY A 258 -6.72 -5.99 -10.13
C GLY A 258 -6.22 -6.20 -8.71
N VAL A 259 -7.10 -6.51 -7.76
CA VAL A 259 -6.69 -6.94 -6.41
C VAL A 259 -6.00 -8.30 -6.51
N SER A 260 -4.73 -8.35 -6.12
CA SER A 260 -3.91 -9.57 -6.18
C SER A 260 -3.73 -10.26 -4.83
N ARG A 261 -4.32 -9.70 -3.78
CA ARG A 261 -4.27 -10.26 -2.43
C ARG A 261 -5.53 -9.94 -1.64
N THR A 262 -6.20 -10.97 -1.16
CA THR A 262 -7.30 -10.86 -0.19
C THR A 262 -6.91 -11.59 1.09
N THR A 263 -7.23 -11.01 2.25
CA THR A 263 -6.93 -11.57 3.57
C THR A 263 -7.95 -11.11 4.61
N PRO A 264 -8.06 -11.79 5.75
CA PRO A 264 -8.68 -11.17 6.92
C PRO A 264 -7.93 -9.90 7.36
N PRO A 265 -8.59 -8.94 8.05
CA PRO A 265 -7.94 -7.77 8.64
C PRO A 265 -6.73 -8.11 9.52
N GLY A 266 -5.67 -7.33 9.42
CA GLY A 266 -4.41 -7.50 10.15
C GLY A 266 -3.42 -8.49 9.52
N LYS A 267 -3.70 -8.97 8.32
CA LYS A 267 -2.84 -9.92 7.58
C LYS A 267 -2.38 -9.40 6.22
N LEU A 268 -2.86 -8.24 5.82
CA LEU A 268 -2.58 -7.72 4.48
C LEU A 268 -1.10 -7.41 4.27
N GLN A 269 -0.43 -6.84 5.28
CA GLN A 269 0.98 -6.45 5.25
C GLN A 269 1.98 -7.62 5.43
N SER A 270 1.50 -8.87 5.46
CA SER A 270 2.35 -10.04 5.65
C SER A 270 2.20 -11.03 4.49
N PRO A 271 2.55 -10.63 3.24
CA PRO A 271 2.54 -11.54 2.11
C PRO A 271 3.59 -12.65 2.29
N ASP A 272 3.29 -13.84 1.80
CA ASP A 272 4.30 -14.89 1.68
C ASP A 272 5.24 -14.63 0.48
N ALA A 273 6.35 -15.39 0.43
CA ALA A 273 7.36 -15.22 -0.61
C ALA A 273 6.88 -15.63 -2.03
N LEU A 274 5.77 -16.33 -2.13
CA LEU A 274 5.18 -16.77 -3.40
C LEU A 274 3.98 -15.92 -3.82
N TRP A 275 3.66 -14.88 -3.05
CA TRP A 275 2.58 -13.98 -3.42
C TRP A 275 2.78 -13.37 -4.82
N HIS A 276 1.74 -13.42 -5.62
CA HIS A 276 1.72 -12.87 -6.97
C HIS A 276 1.54 -11.35 -6.93
N ASN A 277 2.62 -10.62 -6.70
CA ASN A 277 2.60 -9.16 -6.68
C ASN A 277 2.15 -8.61 -8.06
N GLY A 278 1.04 -7.89 -8.07
CA GLY A 278 0.44 -7.40 -9.31
C GLY A 278 -0.21 -8.48 -10.19
N GLY A 279 -0.44 -9.69 -9.63
CA GLY A 279 -1.05 -10.82 -10.34
C GLY A 279 -0.04 -11.73 -11.06
N GLU A 280 1.25 -11.39 -11.07
CA GLU A 280 2.29 -12.21 -11.72
C GLU A 280 3.11 -12.99 -10.69
N HIS A 281 3.48 -14.23 -11.04
CA HIS A 281 4.37 -15.02 -10.20
C HIS A 281 5.76 -14.35 -10.08
N PRO A 282 6.34 -14.21 -8.87
CA PRO A 282 7.58 -13.46 -8.64
C PRO A 282 8.76 -13.88 -9.53
N LEU A 283 8.83 -15.15 -9.92
CA LEU A 283 9.90 -15.67 -10.76
C LEU A 283 9.59 -15.63 -12.27
N GLN A 284 8.34 -15.43 -12.66
CA GLN A 284 7.93 -15.46 -14.07
C GLN A 284 8.53 -14.30 -14.88
N VAL A 285 8.78 -13.17 -14.21
CA VAL A 285 9.40 -12.02 -14.87
C VAL A 285 10.84 -12.27 -15.34
N PHE A 286 11.50 -13.30 -14.80
CA PHE A 286 12.89 -13.66 -15.12
C PHE A 286 13.01 -14.88 -16.04
N LEU A 287 11.90 -15.52 -16.39
CA LEU A 287 11.83 -16.63 -17.34
C LEU A 287 11.47 -16.15 -18.73
#